data_15ca8b87618b6a012d56208e61ef7483
#
_entry.id   15ca8b87618b6a012d56208e61ef7483
#
_cell.length_a   1.000
_cell.length_b   1.000
_cell.length_c   1.000
_cell.angle_alpha   90.00
_cell.angle_beta   90.00
_cell.angle_gamma   90.00
#
_symmetry.space_group_name_H-M   'P 1'
#
loop_
_entity.id
_entity.type
_entity.pdbx_description
1 polymer ?
#
loop_
_entity_poly.entity_id
_entity_poly.type
_entity_poly.pdbx_seq_one_letter_code
_entity_poly.pdbx_strand_id
1 'polypeptide(L)'
;MKQNLLKEMETGSKNALLKKRIITHYIYNGSSTITDLAKELDLSVPTITKFINEMCEDNYINDYGKLETSSGRHPSLYGLNPESGYFIGVDIKKFAINIGLINFKGDMVEIRMNIPYKFENTQEALEELCALIRGFIKETEINDKKIMNICINISGRVNPESGYSFSMFNFSERPLADVLNEKIGYPVCIDNDTRAMTYGEHMQGCVKGEKDIIFVNISWGLGIGIIIDGKVYTGKSGFSGEFGHVNVFDNEILCHCGKKGCLETAASGSALHRILLERIGKGESSILSKRTIENPPTLDEIITAVNKEDLLCIEIVEEIGQKLGRQIAGLISIFNPELVIIGGTLSSTGDYIVQPIKTAIRKYSLNLVNKDATVTVSKLKDKAGVVGACMLARSRMFEI
;
A
#
# COMPACT_ATOMS: atom_id res chain seq x y z
N MET A 1 -10.68 -2.07 -32.69
CA MET A 1 -11.61 -1.03 -32.22
C MET A 1 -11.67 -0.90 -30.68
N LYS A 2 -10.87 -1.65 -29.88
CA LYS A 2 -10.92 -1.65 -28.40
C LYS A 2 -9.99 -0.63 -27.69
N GLN A 3 -9.51 0.39 -28.35
CA GLN A 3 -8.58 1.39 -27.77
C GLN A 3 -9.21 2.78 -27.61
N ASN A 4 -10.54 2.88 -27.68
CA ASN A 4 -11.16 4.21 -27.78
C ASN A 4 -11.21 4.95 -26.45
N LEU A 5 -11.61 4.28 -25.35
CA LEU A 5 -11.79 4.95 -24.06
C LEU A 5 -10.48 5.53 -23.49
N LEU A 6 -9.38 4.76 -23.53
CA LEU A 6 -8.08 5.22 -23.04
C LEU A 6 -7.54 6.39 -23.86
N LYS A 7 -7.61 6.28 -25.19
CA LYS A 7 -7.25 7.38 -26.09
C LYS A 7 -8.18 8.59 -25.93
N GLU A 8 -9.48 8.35 -25.71
CA GLU A 8 -10.43 9.43 -25.40
C GLU A 8 -10.08 10.12 -24.07
N MET A 9 -9.64 9.36 -23.06
CA MET A 9 -9.22 9.92 -21.76
C MET A 9 -7.98 10.82 -21.89
N GLU A 10 -7.04 10.46 -22.76
CA GLU A 10 -5.87 11.29 -23.08
C GLU A 10 -6.26 12.63 -23.76
N THR A 11 -7.40 12.67 -24.46
CA THR A 11 -7.85 13.91 -25.12
C THR A 11 -8.46 14.94 -24.15
N GLY A 12 -8.77 14.57 -22.91
CA GLY A 12 -9.43 15.42 -21.94
C GLY A 12 -10.82 15.91 -22.35
N SER A 13 -11.47 15.24 -23.30
CA SER A 13 -12.81 15.62 -23.79
C SER A 13 -13.84 15.53 -22.66
N LYS A 14 -14.91 16.35 -22.76
CA LYS A 14 -16.01 16.35 -21.77
C LYS A 14 -16.64 14.95 -21.63
N ASN A 15 -16.74 14.19 -22.72
CA ASN A 15 -17.27 12.83 -22.69
C ASN A 15 -16.33 11.86 -21.98
N ALA A 16 -15.03 11.96 -22.25
CA ALA A 16 -14.01 11.17 -21.55
C ALA A 16 -13.99 11.40 -20.05
N LEU A 17 -14.11 12.67 -19.63
CA LEU A 17 -14.22 13.02 -18.20
C LEU A 17 -15.48 12.42 -17.55
N LEU A 18 -16.62 12.40 -18.24
CA LEU A 18 -17.83 11.78 -17.73
C LEU A 18 -17.70 10.25 -17.63
N LYS A 19 -17.14 9.58 -18.66
CA LYS A 19 -16.85 8.14 -18.63
C LYS A 19 -15.89 7.80 -17.46
N LYS A 20 -14.86 8.62 -17.26
CA LYS A 20 -13.94 8.50 -16.12
C LYS A 20 -14.69 8.60 -14.78
N ARG A 21 -15.57 9.57 -14.60
CA ARG A 21 -16.40 9.72 -13.38
C ARG A 21 -17.27 8.48 -13.13
N ILE A 22 -17.85 7.88 -14.18
CA ILE A 22 -18.63 6.65 -14.08
C ILE A 22 -17.77 5.48 -13.63
N ILE A 23 -16.59 5.29 -14.23
CA ILE A 23 -15.63 4.24 -13.83
C ILE A 23 -15.20 4.44 -12.37
N THR A 24 -14.83 5.67 -12.00
CA THR A 24 -14.44 6.03 -10.64
C THR A 24 -15.54 5.69 -9.63
N HIS A 25 -16.79 6.03 -9.97
CA HIS A 25 -17.92 5.66 -9.12
C HIS A 25 -18.00 4.16 -8.88
N TYR A 26 -17.91 3.35 -9.95
CA TYR A 26 -17.96 1.89 -9.83
C TYR A 26 -16.76 1.29 -9.12
N ILE A 27 -15.58 1.93 -9.20
CA ILE A 27 -14.38 1.50 -8.46
C ILE A 27 -14.60 1.61 -6.94
N TYR A 28 -15.22 2.69 -6.48
CA TYR A 28 -15.41 2.96 -5.04
C TYR A 28 -16.72 2.41 -4.47
N ASN A 29 -17.80 2.45 -5.25
CA ASN A 29 -19.15 2.15 -4.77
C ASN A 29 -19.71 0.81 -5.28
N GLY A 30 -18.99 0.15 -6.22
CA GLY A 30 -19.48 -1.08 -6.85
C GLY A 30 -20.61 -0.84 -7.85
N SER A 31 -21.32 -1.91 -8.22
CA SER A 31 -22.39 -1.86 -9.21
C SER A 31 -23.60 -1.10 -8.71
N SER A 32 -24.27 -0.33 -9.59
CA SER A 32 -25.45 0.47 -9.28
C SER A 32 -26.45 0.49 -10.43
N THR A 33 -27.68 0.99 -10.15
CA THR A 33 -28.67 1.23 -11.22
C THR A 33 -28.37 2.55 -11.94
N ILE A 34 -28.87 2.69 -13.17
CA ILE A 34 -28.74 3.95 -13.93
C ILE A 34 -29.35 5.14 -13.16
N THR A 35 -30.43 4.91 -12.44
CA THR A 35 -31.13 5.96 -11.67
C THR A 35 -30.28 6.42 -10.48
N ASP A 36 -29.69 5.48 -9.74
CA ASP A 36 -28.83 5.79 -8.60
C ASP A 36 -27.56 6.50 -9.06
N LEU A 37 -26.93 5.98 -10.12
CA LEU A 37 -25.75 6.59 -10.72
C LEU A 37 -26.00 8.02 -11.21
N ALA A 38 -27.16 8.25 -11.84
CA ALA A 38 -27.58 9.58 -12.29
C ALA A 38 -27.71 10.57 -11.12
N LYS A 39 -28.32 10.12 -10.02
CA LYS A 39 -28.48 10.91 -8.79
C LYS A 39 -27.12 11.23 -8.15
N GLU A 40 -26.25 10.24 -8.02
CA GLU A 40 -24.94 10.42 -7.33
C GLU A 40 -23.96 11.27 -8.14
N LEU A 41 -24.01 11.18 -9.46
CA LEU A 41 -23.16 11.99 -10.33
C LEU A 41 -23.75 13.36 -10.69
N ASP A 42 -24.98 13.66 -10.21
CA ASP A 42 -25.73 14.87 -10.55
C ASP A 42 -25.88 15.07 -12.08
N LEU A 43 -26.34 14.00 -12.74
CA LEU A 43 -26.54 13.96 -14.19
C LEU A 43 -27.94 13.46 -14.54
N SER A 44 -28.43 13.81 -15.75
CA SER A 44 -29.72 13.32 -16.21
C SER A 44 -29.68 11.82 -16.53
N VAL A 45 -30.77 11.10 -16.24
CA VAL A 45 -30.93 9.68 -16.57
C VAL A 45 -30.66 9.39 -18.07
N PRO A 46 -31.15 10.17 -19.04
CA PRO A 46 -30.81 9.97 -20.46
C PRO A 46 -29.31 10.09 -20.75
N THR A 47 -28.60 11.01 -20.08
CA THR A 47 -27.15 11.17 -20.22
C THR A 47 -26.39 9.93 -19.73
N ILE A 48 -26.73 9.46 -18.52
CA ILE A 48 -26.12 8.24 -17.98
C ILE A 48 -26.44 7.03 -18.84
N THR A 49 -27.69 6.86 -19.28
CA THR A 49 -28.09 5.75 -20.15
C THR A 49 -27.27 5.70 -21.43
N LYS A 50 -27.03 6.85 -22.06
CA LYS A 50 -26.18 6.95 -23.25
C LYS A 50 -24.77 6.43 -22.98
N PHE A 51 -24.10 6.94 -21.92
CA PHE A 51 -22.72 6.53 -21.63
C PHE A 51 -22.61 5.08 -21.14
N ILE A 52 -23.58 4.58 -20.38
CA ILE A 52 -23.61 3.16 -19.99
C ILE A 52 -23.73 2.26 -21.22
N ASN A 53 -24.61 2.58 -22.17
CA ASN A 53 -24.74 1.80 -23.40
C ASN A 53 -23.45 1.81 -24.24
N GLU A 54 -22.82 2.98 -24.46
CA GLU A 54 -21.53 3.10 -25.14
C GLU A 54 -20.46 2.24 -24.44
N MET A 55 -20.37 2.31 -23.10
CA MET A 55 -19.37 1.57 -22.34
C MET A 55 -19.66 0.06 -22.27
N CYS A 56 -20.92 -0.35 -22.39
CA CYS A 56 -21.30 -1.76 -22.58
C CYS A 56 -20.87 -2.29 -23.97
N GLU A 57 -21.11 -1.51 -25.03
CA GLU A 57 -20.67 -1.85 -26.39
C GLU A 57 -19.14 -1.94 -26.48
N ASP A 58 -18.42 -1.06 -25.77
CA ASP A 58 -16.96 -1.07 -25.66
C ASP A 58 -16.43 -2.15 -24.68
N ASN A 59 -17.32 -2.90 -24.03
CA ASN A 59 -17.04 -3.94 -23.02
C ASN A 59 -16.31 -3.47 -21.75
N TYR A 60 -16.49 -2.24 -21.32
CA TYR A 60 -15.99 -1.73 -20.02
C TYR A 60 -17.00 -1.93 -18.89
N ILE A 61 -18.29 -2.01 -19.21
CA ILE A 61 -19.39 -2.19 -18.27
C ILE A 61 -20.19 -3.42 -18.68
N ASN A 62 -20.66 -4.18 -17.70
CA ASN A 62 -21.60 -5.28 -17.86
C ASN A 62 -22.97 -4.90 -17.28
N ASP A 63 -24.05 -5.38 -17.92
CA ASP A 63 -25.36 -5.51 -17.31
C ASP A 63 -25.39 -6.81 -16.49
N TYR A 64 -25.49 -6.69 -15.17
CA TYR A 64 -25.55 -7.81 -14.24
C TYR A 64 -26.97 -8.34 -14.00
N GLY A 65 -27.94 -7.87 -14.81
CA GLY A 65 -29.31 -8.29 -14.72
C GLY A 65 -30.15 -7.46 -13.78
N LYS A 66 -31.39 -7.90 -13.54
CA LYS A 66 -32.39 -7.18 -12.78
C LYS A 66 -32.23 -7.42 -11.28
N LEU A 67 -32.32 -6.36 -10.48
CA LEU A 67 -32.42 -6.45 -9.03
C LEU A 67 -33.78 -7.04 -8.64
N GLU A 68 -33.78 -8.07 -7.79
CA GLU A 68 -34.99 -8.55 -7.14
C GLU A 68 -35.43 -7.54 -6.10
N THR A 69 -36.53 -6.84 -6.37
CA THR A 69 -37.18 -5.92 -5.44
C THR A 69 -38.52 -6.48 -5.00
N SER A 70 -38.88 -6.28 -3.74
CA SER A 70 -40.08 -6.83 -3.13
C SER A 70 -41.38 -6.26 -3.72
N SER A 71 -41.35 -5.19 -4.48
CA SER A 71 -42.51 -4.62 -5.20
C SER A 71 -42.08 -3.61 -6.27
N GLY A 72 -42.63 -3.71 -7.50
CA GLY A 72 -42.47 -2.71 -8.54
C GLY A 72 -41.51 -3.05 -9.67
N ARG A 73 -40.97 -2.04 -10.35
CA ARG A 73 -40.09 -2.12 -11.52
C ARG A 73 -38.73 -2.68 -11.09
N HIS A 74 -38.26 -3.74 -11.73
CA HIS A 74 -36.95 -4.34 -11.51
C HIS A 74 -35.88 -3.62 -12.34
N PRO A 75 -35.08 -2.69 -11.78
CA PRO A 75 -34.05 -1.99 -12.54
C PRO A 75 -32.85 -2.91 -12.80
N SER A 76 -32.18 -2.74 -13.96
CA SER A 76 -30.92 -3.42 -14.24
C SER A 76 -29.78 -2.84 -13.41
N LEU A 77 -28.88 -3.71 -12.97
CA LEU A 77 -27.66 -3.38 -12.25
C LEU A 77 -26.48 -3.37 -13.24
N TYR A 78 -25.76 -2.27 -13.27
CA TYR A 78 -24.59 -2.09 -14.12
C TYR A 78 -23.31 -1.97 -13.28
N GLY A 79 -22.19 -2.43 -13.81
CA GLY A 79 -20.90 -2.33 -13.12
C GLY A 79 -19.73 -2.66 -14.03
N LEU A 80 -18.50 -2.56 -13.52
CA LEU A 80 -17.30 -2.81 -14.29
C LEU A 80 -17.24 -4.26 -14.79
N ASN A 81 -16.83 -4.42 -16.05
CA ASN A 81 -16.56 -5.73 -16.63
C ASN A 81 -15.16 -6.21 -16.19
N PRO A 82 -15.05 -7.30 -15.41
CA PRO A 82 -13.75 -7.80 -14.92
C PRO A 82 -12.74 -8.08 -16.03
N GLU A 83 -13.21 -8.47 -17.22
CA GLU A 83 -12.35 -8.88 -18.32
C GLU A 83 -11.88 -7.74 -19.22
N SER A 84 -12.23 -6.49 -18.92
CA SER A 84 -11.85 -5.33 -19.74
C SER A 84 -10.36 -5.06 -19.73
N GLY A 85 -9.68 -5.39 -18.64
CA GLY A 85 -8.25 -5.19 -18.49
C GLY A 85 -7.72 -5.74 -17.17
N TYR A 86 -6.40 -5.70 -17.04
CA TYR A 86 -5.68 -6.21 -15.88
C TYR A 86 -4.63 -5.21 -15.41
N PHE A 87 -4.34 -5.24 -14.13
CA PHE A 87 -3.31 -4.41 -13.49
C PHE A 87 -2.39 -5.29 -12.66
N ILE A 88 -1.11 -4.99 -12.71
CA ILE A 88 -0.08 -5.72 -11.97
C ILE A 88 0.49 -4.83 -10.88
N GLY A 89 0.62 -5.38 -9.69
CA GLY A 89 1.32 -4.76 -8.57
C GLY A 89 2.56 -5.54 -8.21
N VAL A 90 3.66 -4.84 -7.99
CA VAL A 90 4.94 -5.42 -7.55
C VAL A 90 5.36 -4.74 -6.27
N ASP A 91 5.64 -5.53 -5.24
CA ASP A 91 6.09 -5.07 -3.93
C ASP A 91 7.52 -5.57 -3.68
N ILE A 92 8.50 -4.69 -3.74
CA ILE A 92 9.92 -5.03 -3.60
C ILE A 92 10.29 -5.01 -2.12
N LYS A 93 10.74 -6.17 -1.61
CA LYS A 93 11.36 -6.32 -0.30
C LYS A 93 12.86 -6.53 -0.42
N LYS A 94 13.58 -6.51 0.69
CA LYS A 94 15.03 -6.66 0.70
C LYS A 94 15.52 -7.99 0.09
N PHE A 95 14.80 -9.09 0.33
CA PHE A 95 15.21 -10.44 -0.07
C PHE A 95 14.13 -11.19 -0.87
N ALA A 96 13.06 -10.51 -1.26
CA ALA A 96 11.99 -11.10 -2.04
C ALA A 96 11.20 -10.03 -2.79
N ILE A 97 10.44 -10.44 -3.79
CA ILE A 97 9.37 -9.62 -4.37
C ILE A 97 8.04 -10.36 -4.26
N ASN A 98 6.96 -9.59 -4.15
CA ASN A 98 5.62 -10.08 -4.28
C ASN A 98 5.01 -9.50 -5.56
N ILE A 99 4.34 -10.31 -6.35
CA ILE A 99 3.68 -9.87 -7.57
C ILE A 99 2.21 -10.28 -7.52
N GLY A 100 1.33 -9.35 -7.80
CA GLY A 100 -0.12 -9.57 -7.86
C GLY A 100 -0.71 -9.12 -9.18
N LEU A 101 -1.81 -9.73 -9.56
CA LEU A 101 -2.62 -9.43 -10.73
C LEU A 101 -4.05 -9.22 -10.29
N ILE A 102 -4.64 -8.09 -10.63
CA ILE A 102 -6.07 -7.83 -10.46
C ILE A 102 -6.75 -7.64 -11.81
N ASN A 103 -8.05 -7.96 -11.87
CA ASN A 103 -8.88 -7.64 -13.02
C ASN A 103 -9.33 -6.16 -13.01
N PHE A 104 -10.05 -5.73 -14.03
CA PHE A 104 -10.52 -4.34 -14.17
C PHE A 104 -11.42 -3.89 -13.00
N LYS A 105 -12.21 -4.80 -12.44
CA LYS A 105 -13.05 -4.54 -11.28
C LYS A 105 -12.25 -4.37 -10.00
N GLY A 106 -11.05 -4.97 -9.92
CA GLY A 106 -10.16 -4.93 -8.77
C GLY A 106 -10.13 -6.23 -7.97
N ASP A 107 -10.77 -7.29 -8.45
CA ASP A 107 -10.68 -8.59 -7.82
C ASP A 107 -9.30 -9.20 -8.07
N MET A 108 -8.71 -9.82 -7.03
CA MET A 108 -7.42 -10.50 -7.15
C MET A 108 -7.56 -11.75 -8.00
N VAL A 109 -6.83 -11.81 -9.10
CA VAL A 109 -6.79 -12.95 -10.04
C VAL A 109 -5.68 -13.91 -9.65
N GLU A 110 -4.48 -13.38 -9.42
CA GLU A 110 -3.31 -14.17 -9.04
C GLU A 110 -2.43 -13.35 -8.10
N ILE A 111 -1.76 -14.04 -7.18
CA ILE A 111 -0.78 -13.45 -6.28
C ILE A 111 0.35 -14.44 -6.01
N ARG A 112 1.59 -14.01 -6.18
CA ARG A 112 2.80 -14.78 -5.83
C ARG A 112 3.56 -14.03 -4.79
N MET A 113 3.75 -14.68 -3.65
CA MET A 113 4.42 -14.12 -2.49
C MET A 113 5.83 -14.70 -2.36
N ASN A 114 6.74 -13.88 -1.85
CA ASN A 114 8.10 -14.27 -1.47
C ASN A 114 8.91 -14.90 -2.62
N ILE A 115 8.75 -14.39 -3.85
CA ILE A 115 9.61 -14.79 -4.96
C ILE A 115 11.04 -14.37 -4.60
N PRO A 116 12.02 -15.29 -4.62
CA PRO A 116 13.42 -14.97 -4.27
C PRO A 116 13.95 -13.84 -5.15
N TYR A 117 14.44 -12.79 -4.53
CA TYR A 117 15.07 -11.65 -5.17
C TYR A 117 15.88 -10.88 -4.13
N LYS A 118 17.12 -10.56 -4.43
CA LYS A 118 17.97 -9.75 -3.55
C LYS A 118 18.09 -8.36 -4.12
N PHE A 119 17.49 -7.38 -3.44
CA PHE A 119 17.67 -6.00 -3.85
C PHE A 119 19.13 -5.56 -3.69
N GLU A 120 19.72 -5.10 -4.79
CA GLU A 120 20.99 -4.37 -4.85
C GLU A 120 20.78 -3.14 -5.76
N ASN A 121 21.51 -2.05 -5.49
CA ASN A 121 21.38 -0.82 -6.30
C ASN A 121 22.28 -0.91 -7.54
N THR A 122 22.07 -1.94 -8.36
CA THR A 122 22.84 -2.26 -9.55
C THR A 122 21.96 -2.47 -10.78
N GLN A 123 22.58 -2.40 -11.96
CA GLN A 123 21.90 -2.64 -13.23
C GLN A 123 21.45 -4.10 -13.34
N GLU A 124 22.25 -5.04 -12.83
CA GLU A 124 21.96 -6.48 -12.86
C GLU A 124 20.70 -6.79 -12.05
N ALA A 125 20.58 -6.23 -10.84
CA ALA A 125 19.37 -6.39 -10.02
C ALA A 125 18.12 -5.77 -10.67
N LEU A 126 18.27 -4.65 -11.38
CA LEU A 126 17.16 -4.07 -12.15
C LEU A 126 16.72 -4.98 -13.32
N GLU A 127 17.69 -5.58 -14.04
CA GLU A 127 17.39 -6.54 -15.12
C GLU A 127 16.70 -7.80 -14.60
N GLU A 128 17.16 -8.33 -13.47
CA GLU A 128 16.53 -9.47 -12.78
C GLU A 128 15.09 -9.16 -12.40
N LEU A 129 14.83 -7.99 -11.78
CA LEU A 129 13.47 -7.52 -11.47
C LEU A 129 12.58 -7.52 -12.72
N CYS A 130 13.07 -6.92 -13.80
CA CYS A 130 12.31 -6.86 -15.06
C CYS A 130 12.07 -8.27 -15.64
N ALA A 131 13.04 -9.17 -15.52
CA ALA A 131 12.90 -10.55 -15.98
C ALA A 131 11.83 -11.33 -15.17
N LEU A 132 11.82 -11.17 -13.85
CA LEU A 132 10.81 -11.78 -12.97
C LEU A 132 9.40 -11.28 -13.28
N ILE A 133 9.23 -9.97 -13.53
CA ILE A 133 7.92 -9.40 -13.89
C ILE A 133 7.46 -9.95 -15.26
N ARG A 134 8.34 -9.97 -16.27
CA ARG A 134 8.02 -10.54 -17.58
C ARG A 134 7.73 -12.05 -17.51
N GLY A 135 8.45 -12.78 -16.64
CA GLY A 135 8.20 -14.20 -16.35
C GLY A 135 6.80 -14.41 -15.79
N PHE A 136 6.43 -13.64 -14.77
CA PHE A 136 5.09 -13.68 -14.20
C PHE A 136 4.00 -13.42 -15.25
N ILE A 137 4.17 -12.39 -16.09
CA ILE A 137 3.20 -12.07 -17.17
C ILE A 137 3.03 -13.24 -18.14
N LYS A 138 4.12 -13.90 -18.54
CA LYS A 138 4.07 -15.03 -19.47
C LYS A 138 3.40 -16.27 -18.88
N GLU A 139 3.50 -16.46 -17.58
CA GLU A 139 2.95 -17.61 -16.88
C GLU A 139 1.48 -17.43 -16.52
N THR A 140 0.97 -16.21 -16.55
CA THR A 140 -0.46 -15.95 -16.39
C THR A 140 -1.21 -16.36 -17.66
N GLU A 141 -2.35 -17.01 -17.53
CA GLU A 141 -3.18 -17.44 -18.69
C GLU A 141 -4.02 -16.28 -19.29
N ILE A 142 -3.70 -15.03 -18.94
CA ILE A 142 -4.41 -13.85 -19.45
C ILE A 142 -3.87 -13.41 -20.80
N ASN A 143 -4.73 -12.72 -21.57
CA ASN A 143 -4.27 -12.02 -22.75
C ASN A 143 -3.39 -10.83 -22.34
N ASP A 144 -2.10 -10.91 -22.56
CA ASP A 144 -1.10 -9.89 -22.21
C ASP A 144 -1.40 -8.50 -22.76
N LYS A 145 -2.08 -8.42 -23.94
CA LYS A 145 -2.54 -7.15 -24.54
C LYS A 145 -3.61 -6.44 -23.72
N LYS A 146 -4.17 -7.10 -22.70
CA LYS A 146 -5.12 -6.51 -21.78
C LYS A 146 -4.46 -5.97 -20.49
N ILE A 147 -3.13 -6.10 -20.32
CA ILE A 147 -2.42 -5.46 -19.22
C ILE A 147 -2.39 -3.96 -19.48
N MET A 148 -2.97 -3.20 -18.57
CA MET A 148 -3.19 -1.78 -18.73
C MET A 148 -2.10 -0.94 -18.06
N ASN A 149 -1.66 -1.35 -16.88
CA ASN A 149 -0.63 -0.65 -16.12
C ASN A 149 0.02 -1.58 -15.08
N ILE A 150 1.26 -1.29 -14.73
CA ILE A 150 2.03 -1.96 -13.67
C ILE A 150 2.45 -0.91 -12.65
N CYS A 151 2.24 -1.14 -11.37
CA CYS A 151 2.79 -0.30 -10.31
C CYS A 151 3.82 -1.08 -9.51
N ILE A 152 4.99 -0.46 -9.31
CA ILE A 152 6.10 -1.06 -8.57
C ILE A 152 6.35 -0.24 -7.32
N ASN A 153 6.15 -0.87 -6.16
CA ASN A 153 6.42 -0.25 -4.87
C ASN A 153 7.90 -0.33 -4.54
N ILE A 154 8.44 0.80 -4.12
CA ILE A 154 9.86 0.98 -3.83
C ILE A 154 10.00 1.59 -2.43
N SER A 155 10.88 1.02 -1.62
CA SER A 155 11.18 1.58 -0.30
C SER A 155 11.95 2.90 -0.41
N GLY A 156 11.66 3.82 0.50
CA GLY A 156 12.30 5.13 0.60
C GLY A 156 11.63 6.21 -0.25
N ARG A 157 12.40 7.19 -0.71
CA ARG A 157 11.87 8.42 -1.31
C ARG A 157 11.58 8.23 -2.80
N VAL A 158 10.31 8.34 -3.14
CA VAL A 158 9.80 8.19 -4.50
C VAL A 158 8.90 9.37 -4.83
N ASN A 159 9.13 10.00 -5.98
CA ASN A 159 8.19 10.95 -6.55
C ASN A 159 7.33 10.22 -7.59
N PRO A 160 6.06 9.93 -7.28
CA PRO A 160 5.22 9.13 -8.15
C PRO A 160 4.74 9.88 -9.40
N GLU A 161 4.77 11.22 -9.38
CA GLU A 161 4.36 12.05 -10.53
C GLU A 161 5.45 12.12 -11.58
N SER A 162 6.69 12.32 -11.15
CA SER A 162 7.84 12.41 -12.06
C SER A 162 8.50 11.07 -12.36
N GLY A 163 8.10 9.98 -11.66
CA GLY A 163 8.66 8.65 -11.86
C GLY A 163 10.09 8.46 -11.36
N TYR A 164 10.60 9.37 -10.50
CA TYR A 164 11.94 9.27 -9.93
C TYR A 164 11.96 8.52 -8.60
N SER A 165 12.94 7.63 -8.46
CA SER A 165 13.34 7.06 -7.17
C SER A 165 14.66 7.72 -6.71
N PHE A 166 14.72 8.11 -5.44
CA PHE A 166 15.90 8.73 -4.83
C PHE A 166 16.60 7.79 -3.84
N SER A 167 16.13 6.58 -3.70
CA SER A 167 16.66 5.60 -2.73
C SER A 167 17.08 4.29 -3.38
N MET A 168 16.28 3.78 -4.31
CA MET A 168 16.51 2.51 -5.00
C MET A 168 16.67 2.76 -6.51
N PHE A 169 17.60 2.06 -7.16
CA PHE A 169 17.88 2.18 -8.60
C PHE A 169 18.11 3.61 -9.06
N ASN A 170 18.78 4.41 -8.21
CA ASN A 170 19.02 5.83 -8.44
C ASN A 170 20.34 6.13 -9.15
N PHE A 171 20.84 5.20 -9.96
CA PHE A 171 22.08 5.30 -10.71
C PHE A 171 21.89 5.89 -12.13
N SER A 172 20.68 6.21 -12.52
CA SER A 172 20.34 6.86 -13.81
C SER A 172 19.77 8.25 -13.58
N GLU A 173 20.09 9.19 -14.50
CA GLU A 173 19.47 10.52 -14.52
C GLU A 173 18.04 10.52 -15.09
N ARG A 174 17.62 9.40 -15.68
CA ARG A 174 16.26 9.22 -16.22
C ARG A 174 15.28 8.81 -15.14
N PRO A 175 13.98 9.16 -15.26
CA PRO A 175 12.94 8.61 -14.40
C PRO A 175 12.99 7.08 -14.38
N LEU A 176 12.98 6.48 -13.21
CA LEU A 176 13.01 5.03 -13.09
C LEU A 176 11.77 4.38 -13.72
N ALA A 177 10.62 5.04 -13.66
CA ALA A 177 9.39 4.57 -14.30
C ALA A 177 9.56 4.42 -15.82
N ASP A 178 10.25 5.36 -16.49
CA ASP A 178 10.50 5.29 -17.94
C ASP A 178 11.45 4.15 -18.28
N VAL A 179 12.50 3.98 -17.49
CA VAL A 179 13.46 2.87 -17.67
C VAL A 179 12.77 1.51 -17.53
N LEU A 180 11.91 1.38 -16.52
CA LEU A 180 11.14 0.15 -16.28
C LEU A 180 10.11 -0.09 -17.40
N ASN A 181 9.42 0.96 -17.87
CA ASN A 181 8.49 0.90 -18.98
C ASN A 181 9.17 0.32 -20.25
N GLU A 182 10.32 0.88 -20.63
CA GLU A 182 11.11 0.40 -21.79
C GLU A 182 11.54 -1.07 -21.64
N LYS A 183 12.01 -1.45 -20.43
CA LYS A 183 12.54 -2.80 -20.18
C LYS A 183 11.45 -3.87 -20.04
N ILE A 184 10.32 -3.54 -19.45
CA ILE A 184 9.22 -4.48 -19.22
C ILE A 184 8.31 -4.53 -20.47
N GLY A 185 8.12 -3.40 -21.17
CA GLY A 185 7.30 -3.29 -22.37
C GLY A 185 5.82 -3.00 -22.10
N TYR A 186 5.49 -2.50 -20.91
CA TYR A 186 4.15 -2.09 -20.49
C TYR A 186 4.21 -0.74 -19.75
N PRO A 187 3.11 0.02 -19.67
CA PRO A 187 3.07 1.22 -18.84
C PRO A 187 3.42 0.89 -17.38
N VAL A 188 4.37 1.63 -16.81
CA VAL A 188 4.84 1.45 -15.44
C VAL A 188 4.72 2.75 -14.65
N CYS A 189 4.15 2.67 -13.46
CA CYS A 189 4.29 3.70 -12.43
C CYS A 189 5.04 3.15 -11.22
N ILE A 190 5.63 4.03 -10.45
CA ILE A 190 6.28 3.67 -9.18
C ILE A 190 5.64 4.42 -8.03
N ASP A 191 5.65 3.84 -6.85
CA ASP A 191 5.21 4.52 -5.63
C ASP A 191 6.02 4.04 -4.41
N ASN A 192 5.86 4.73 -3.28
CA ASN A 192 6.46 4.30 -2.02
C ASN A 192 5.69 3.10 -1.43
N ASP A 193 6.43 2.15 -0.85
CA ASP A 193 5.90 0.91 -0.26
C ASP A 193 4.85 1.16 0.84
N THR A 194 5.11 2.08 1.76
CA THR A 194 4.19 2.40 2.85
C THR A 194 2.91 3.09 2.35
N ARG A 195 3.02 3.97 1.34
CA ARG A 195 1.83 4.55 0.69
C ARG A 195 0.99 3.49 0.00
N ALA A 196 1.64 2.56 -0.67
CA ALA A 196 0.93 1.44 -1.30
C ALA A 196 0.22 0.57 -0.26
N MET A 197 0.88 0.19 0.84
CA MET A 197 0.24 -0.54 1.94
C MET A 197 -0.99 0.20 2.47
N THR A 198 -0.87 1.52 2.65
CA THR A 198 -1.95 2.39 3.11
C THR A 198 -3.14 2.37 2.15
N TYR A 199 -2.86 2.51 0.85
CA TYR A 199 -3.89 2.48 -0.18
C TYR A 199 -4.53 1.08 -0.32
N GLY A 200 -3.75 0.02 -0.14
CA GLY A 200 -4.26 -1.35 -0.09
C GLY A 200 -5.28 -1.55 1.05
N GLU A 201 -4.95 -1.11 2.25
CA GLU A 201 -5.86 -1.16 3.40
C GLU A 201 -7.10 -0.29 3.21
N HIS A 202 -6.95 0.87 2.56
CA HIS A 202 -8.07 1.74 2.22
C HIS A 202 -9.04 1.07 1.24
N MET A 203 -8.54 0.42 0.20
CA MET A 203 -9.36 -0.13 -0.87
C MET A 203 -9.90 -1.54 -0.59
N GLN A 204 -9.15 -2.40 0.11
CA GLN A 204 -9.51 -3.82 0.31
C GLN A 204 -9.26 -4.34 1.72
N GLY A 205 -8.80 -3.50 2.63
CA GLY A 205 -8.38 -3.90 3.96
C GLY A 205 -9.43 -3.68 5.04
N CYS A 206 -9.01 -3.01 6.11
CA CYS A 206 -9.80 -2.79 7.31
C CYS A 206 -10.63 -1.51 7.30
N VAL A 207 -10.47 -0.63 6.32
CA VAL A 207 -11.21 0.64 6.20
C VAL A 207 -12.66 0.38 5.79
N LYS A 208 -13.61 1.04 6.45
CA LYS A 208 -15.06 0.86 6.25
C LYS A 208 -15.79 2.13 5.89
N GLY A 209 -15.07 3.14 5.40
CA GLY A 209 -15.63 4.44 5.03
C GLY A 209 -14.96 5.61 5.72
N GLU A 210 -13.98 5.34 6.60
CA GLU A 210 -13.14 6.36 7.21
C GLU A 210 -12.35 7.09 6.11
N LYS A 211 -12.23 8.41 6.22
CA LYS A 211 -11.60 9.28 5.23
C LYS A 211 -10.23 9.81 5.67
N ASP A 212 -10.03 9.93 6.98
CA ASP A 212 -8.79 10.44 7.56
C ASP A 212 -8.06 9.32 8.28
N ILE A 213 -7.00 8.81 7.66
CA ILE A 213 -6.34 7.56 8.06
C ILE A 213 -4.84 7.77 8.18
N ILE A 214 -4.25 7.21 9.22
CA ILE A 214 -2.80 7.04 9.34
C ILE A 214 -2.47 5.55 9.39
N PHE A 215 -1.68 5.08 8.44
CA PHE A 215 -1.12 3.74 8.45
C PHE A 215 0.32 3.81 8.96
N VAL A 216 0.64 3.01 9.95
CA VAL A 216 2.00 2.93 10.54
C VAL A 216 2.66 1.64 10.09
N ASN A 217 3.64 1.72 9.20
CA ASN A 217 4.41 0.58 8.71
C ASN A 217 5.60 0.33 9.62
N ILE A 218 5.52 -0.71 10.46
CA ILE A 218 6.59 -1.15 11.35
C ILE A 218 7.22 -2.41 10.76
N SER A 219 8.12 -2.22 9.80
CA SER A 219 8.87 -3.30 9.14
C SER A 219 10.36 -3.21 9.51
N TRP A 220 11.28 -3.58 8.64
CA TRP A 220 12.70 -3.34 8.87
C TRP A 220 12.99 -1.87 9.16
N GLY A 221 12.39 -0.96 8.37
CA GLY A 221 12.31 0.48 8.65
C GLY A 221 10.99 0.86 9.33
N LEU A 222 10.76 2.17 9.42
CA LEU A 222 9.57 2.79 9.97
C LEU A 222 9.08 3.92 9.07
N GLY A 223 7.83 3.86 8.65
CA GLY A 223 7.19 4.91 7.86
C GLY A 223 5.72 5.05 8.20
N ILE A 224 5.09 6.11 7.71
CA ILE A 224 3.63 6.25 7.74
C ILE A 224 3.10 6.57 6.34
N GLY A 225 1.89 6.09 6.08
CA GLY A 225 1.08 6.57 4.98
C GLY A 225 -0.11 7.34 5.53
N ILE A 226 -0.51 8.37 4.82
CA ILE A 226 -1.52 9.32 5.26
C ILE A 226 -2.60 9.42 4.19
N ILE A 227 -3.87 9.29 4.60
CA ILE A 227 -5.04 9.57 3.78
C ILE A 227 -5.78 10.73 4.44
N ILE A 228 -6.14 11.74 3.66
CA ILE A 228 -6.93 12.90 4.07
C ILE A 228 -8.09 13.05 3.10
N ASP A 229 -9.31 13.14 3.63
CA ASP A 229 -10.55 13.22 2.83
C ASP A 229 -10.63 12.11 1.76
N GLY A 230 -10.23 10.87 2.13
CA GLY A 230 -10.23 9.70 1.25
C GLY A 230 -9.12 9.66 0.20
N LYS A 231 -8.16 10.60 0.22
CA LYS A 231 -7.06 10.69 -0.76
C LYS A 231 -5.71 10.50 -0.11
N VAL A 232 -4.86 9.75 -0.78
CA VAL A 232 -3.46 9.56 -0.34
C VAL A 232 -2.71 10.90 -0.38
N TYR A 233 -2.19 11.30 0.76
CA TYR A 233 -1.38 12.51 0.88
C TYR A 233 0.08 12.21 0.55
N THR A 234 0.59 12.78 -0.53
CA THR A 234 1.96 12.57 -1.01
C THR A 234 2.92 13.68 -0.59
N GLY A 235 2.40 14.84 -0.17
CA GLY A 235 3.21 16.05 0.01
C GLY A 235 3.64 16.66 -1.34
N LYS A 236 4.45 17.70 -1.30
CA LYS A 236 4.86 18.47 -2.50
C LYS A 236 5.63 17.63 -3.53
N SER A 237 6.49 16.73 -3.08
CA SER A 237 7.42 15.99 -3.95
C SER A 237 7.34 14.46 -3.75
N GLY A 238 6.26 13.98 -3.15
CA GLY A 238 6.10 12.56 -2.86
C GLY A 238 6.84 12.07 -1.62
N PHE A 239 7.25 12.96 -0.71
CA PHE A 239 8.08 12.61 0.47
C PHE A 239 7.32 12.75 1.79
N SER A 240 5.99 12.75 1.79
CA SER A 240 5.23 12.65 3.03
C SER A 240 5.44 11.30 3.71
N GLY A 241 5.32 11.27 5.03
CA GLY A 241 5.34 10.01 5.77
C GLY A 241 6.72 9.54 6.25
N GLU A 242 7.78 10.34 6.09
CA GLU A 242 9.14 10.06 6.60
C GLU A 242 9.23 10.08 8.14
N PHE A 243 8.24 9.48 8.81
CA PHE A 243 8.04 9.49 10.26
C PHE A 243 9.20 8.83 11.02
N GLY A 244 9.80 7.78 10.45
CA GLY A 244 10.97 7.12 11.02
C GLY A 244 12.17 8.06 11.19
N HIS A 245 12.25 9.15 10.40
CA HIS A 245 13.36 10.09 10.41
C HIS A 245 13.10 11.36 11.23
N VAL A 246 11.97 11.44 11.93
CA VAL A 246 11.74 12.50 12.92
C VAL A 246 12.74 12.33 14.05
N ASN A 247 13.46 13.42 14.38
CA ASN A 247 14.38 13.45 15.50
C ASN A 247 13.57 13.57 16.81
N VAL A 248 13.58 12.52 17.61
CA VAL A 248 12.79 12.42 18.86
C VAL A 248 13.61 11.91 20.05
N PHE A 249 14.85 11.48 19.81
CA PHE A 249 15.74 10.97 20.84
C PHE A 249 17.07 11.71 20.81
N ASP A 250 17.57 12.03 22.00
CA ASP A 250 18.93 12.52 22.21
C ASP A 250 19.85 11.31 22.40
N ASN A 251 20.19 10.64 21.29
CA ASN A 251 21.09 9.49 21.27
C ASN A 251 22.09 9.60 20.11
N GLU A 252 23.23 8.90 20.25
CA GLU A 252 24.34 8.90 19.29
C GLU A 252 24.20 7.84 18.18
N ILE A 253 23.06 7.14 18.08
CA ILE A 253 22.83 6.08 17.09
C ILE A 253 22.67 6.72 15.72
N LEU A 254 23.58 6.38 14.80
CA LEU A 254 23.52 6.86 13.42
C LEU A 254 22.42 6.13 12.64
N CYS A 255 21.47 6.89 12.12
CA CYS A 255 20.47 6.39 11.20
C CYS A 255 21.06 6.26 9.78
N HIS A 256 20.54 5.34 8.97
CA HIS A 256 20.95 5.19 7.58
C HIS A 256 20.72 6.47 6.73
N CYS A 257 19.85 7.38 7.18
CA CYS A 257 19.66 8.70 6.56
C CYS A 257 20.82 9.69 6.83
N GLY A 258 21.83 9.30 7.59
CA GLY A 258 23.00 10.11 7.96
C GLY A 258 22.80 11.01 9.17
N LYS A 259 21.65 10.96 9.85
CA LYS A 259 21.34 11.77 11.06
C LYS A 259 21.29 10.88 12.29
N LYS A 260 21.36 11.51 13.47
CA LYS A 260 21.21 10.86 14.77
C LYS A 260 19.85 11.20 15.39
N GLY A 261 19.39 10.38 16.34
CA GLY A 261 18.16 10.64 17.10
C GLY A 261 16.86 10.35 16.35
N CYS A 262 16.92 9.73 15.18
CA CYS A 262 15.74 9.33 14.42
C CYS A 262 14.90 8.29 15.17
N LEU A 263 13.57 8.40 15.09
CA LEU A 263 12.63 7.46 15.70
C LEU A 263 12.91 6.01 15.27
N GLU A 264 13.22 5.79 14.00
CA GLU A 264 13.52 4.48 13.43
C GLU A 264 14.66 3.76 14.16
N THR A 265 15.67 4.49 14.62
CA THR A 265 16.80 3.87 15.35
C THR A 265 16.43 3.27 16.70
N ALA A 266 15.24 3.59 17.21
CA ALA A 266 14.77 3.14 18.52
C ALA A 266 13.44 2.36 18.46
N ALA A 267 12.73 2.38 17.33
CA ALA A 267 11.37 1.87 17.24
C ALA A 267 11.03 1.31 15.84
N SER A 268 11.85 0.38 15.35
CA SER A 268 11.67 -0.31 14.05
C SER A 268 12.13 -1.77 14.16
N GLY A 269 11.96 -2.55 13.11
CA GLY A 269 12.51 -3.91 13.02
C GLY A 269 14.04 -3.93 13.08
N SER A 270 14.72 -2.98 12.46
CA SER A 270 16.17 -2.86 12.58
C SER A 270 16.62 -2.50 14.00
N ALA A 271 15.83 -1.69 14.71
CA ALA A 271 16.07 -1.40 16.12
C ALA A 271 15.87 -2.64 17.00
N LEU A 272 14.77 -3.40 16.78
CA LEU A 272 14.51 -4.68 17.45
C LEU A 272 15.70 -5.64 17.28
N HIS A 273 16.12 -5.82 16.05
CA HIS A 273 17.24 -6.70 15.70
C HIS A 273 18.54 -6.29 16.40
N ARG A 274 18.90 -5.01 16.36
CA ARG A 274 20.09 -4.48 17.03
C ARG A 274 20.03 -4.63 18.53
N ILE A 275 18.91 -4.23 19.16
CA ILE A 275 18.74 -4.31 20.63
C ILE A 275 18.81 -5.76 21.11
N LEU A 276 18.21 -6.70 20.38
CA LEU A 276 18.26 -8.13 20.70
C LEU A 276 19.71 -8.64 20.73
N LEU A 277 20.49 -8.35 19.68
CA LEU A 277 21.91 -8.77 19.63
C LEU A 277 22.75 -8.13 20.75
N GLU A 278 22.50 -6.85 21.06
CA GLU A 278 23.18 -6.15 22.17
C GLU A 278 22.87 -6.78 23.54
N ARG A 279 21.59 -7.14 23.79
CA ARG A 279 21.15 -7.75 25.06
C ARG A 279 21.65 -9.19 25.19
N ILE A 280 21.63 -10.00 24.11
CA ILE A 280 22.22 -11.33 24.09
C ILE A 280 23.72 -11.24 24.33
N GLY A 281 24.42 -10.29 23.71
CA GLY A 281 25.86 -10.07 23.92
C GLY A 281 26.24 -9.67 25.33
N LYS A 282 25.30 -9.12 26.10
CA LYS A 282 25.45 -8.84 27.56
C LYS A 282 25.10 -10.04 28.45
N GLY A 283 24.73 -11.18 27.88
CA GLY A 283 24.46 -12.41 28.60
C GLY A 283 22.98 -12.65 28.93
N GLU A 284 22.05 -11.86 28.38
CA GLU A 284 20.61 -12.12 28.56
C GLU A 284 20.19 -13.35 27.75
N SER A 285 19.28 -14.16 28.33
CA SER A 285 18.88 -15.45 27.77
C SER A 285 17.70 -15.28 26.79
N SER A 286 17.80 -15.93 25.64
CA SER A 286 16.75 -16.05 24.63
C SER A 286 16.87 -17.40 23.93
N ILE A 287 15.78 -17.88 23.33
CA ILE A 287 15.86 -19.03 22.41
C ILE A 287 16.77 -18.77 21.21
N LEU A 288 17.07 -17.51 20.94
CA LEU A 288 17.96 -17.05 19.88
C LEU A 288 19.42 -16.81 20.35
N SER A 289 19.77 -17.16 21.60
CA SER A 289 21.11 -16.91 22.17
C SER A 289 22.27 -17.57 21.42
N LYS A 290 21.98 -18.57 20.56
CA LYS A 290 23.00 -19.18 19.67
C LYS A 290 23.30 -18.34 18.42
N ARG A 291 22.52 -17.28 18.17
CA ARG A 291 22.75 -16.34 17.07
C ARG A 291 23.85 -15.34 17.44
N THR A 292 24.66 -14.99 16.47
CA THR A 292 25.80 -14.07 16.62
C THR A 292 25.67 -12.91 15.61
N ILE A 293 26.56 -11.94 15.74
CA ILE A 293 26.69 -10.85 14.75
C ILE A 293 27.04 -11.41 13.35
N GLU A 294 27.79 -12.50 13.28
CA GLU A 294 28.18 -13.15 12.01
C GLU A 294 27.02 -13.96 11.39
N ASN A 295 26.13 -14.49 12.23
CA ASN A 295 24.93 -15.21 11.81
C ASN A 295 23.70 -14.68 12.56
N PRO A 296 23.27 -13.45 12.25
CA PRO A 296 22.19 -12.80 12.98
C PRO A 296 20.84 -13.46 12.66
N PRO A 297 19.88 -13.42 13.60
CA PRO A 297 18.53 -13.90 13.32
C PRO A 297 17.85 -13.00 12.29
N THR A 298 17.01 -13.57 11.46
CA THR A 298 16.11 -12.80 10.61
C THR A 298 15.00 -12.14 11.44
N LEU A 299 14.34 -11.12 10.89
CA LEU A 299 13.21 -10.51 11.57
C LEU A 299 12.05 -11.51 11.80
N ASP A 300 11.82 -12.41 10.85
CA ASP A 300 10.80 -13.46 10.97
C ASP A 300 11.14 -14.48 12.08
N GLU A 301 12.41 -14.80 12.29
CA GLU A 301 12.85 -15.63 13.41
C GLU A 301 12.61 -14.93 14.75
N ILE A 302 12.85 -13.61 14.83
CA ILE A 302 12.57 -12.84 16.04
C ILE A 302 11.06 -12.78 16.31
N ILE A 303 10.23 -12.54 15.31
CA ILE A 303 8.77 -12.57 15.44
C ILE A 303 8.29 -13.96 15.88
N THR A 304 8.89 -15.01 15.32
CA THR A 304 8.59 -16.39 15.73
C THR A 304 8.98 -16.62 17.19
N ALA A 305 10.09 -16.06 17.66
CA ALA A 305 10.50 -16.13 19.06
C ALA A 305 9.50 -15.41 19.99
N VAL A 306 9.04 -14.20 19.61
CA VAL A 306 7.98 -13.49 20.35
C VAL A 306 6.73 -14.34 20.45
N ASN A 307 6.28 -14.91 19.34
CA ASN A 307 5.06 -15.75 19.30
C ASN A 307 5.24 -17.12 20.01
N LYS A 308 6.48 -17.51 20.34
CA LYS A 308 6.83 -18.62 21.21
C LYS A 308 7.07 -18.21 22.67
N GLU A 309 6.67 -17.00 23.03
CA GLU A 309 6.78 -16.44 24.38
C GLU A 309 8.22 -16.29 24.89
N ASP A 310 9.18 -16.02 24.01
CA ASP A 310 10.54 -15.65 24.40
C ASP A 310 10.52 -14.31 25.15
N LEU A 311 10.87 -14.34 26.43
CA LEU A 311 10.75 -13.21 27.32
C LEU A 311 11.56 -11.99 26.85
N LEU A 312 12.81 -12.20 26.42
CA LEU A 312 13.68 -11.14 25.95
C LEU A 312 13.11 -10.45 24.71
N CYS A 313 12.62 -11.23 23.76
CA CYS A 313 12.01 -10.70 22.53
C CYS A 313 10.71 -9.94 22.83
N ILE A 314 9.86 -10.44 23.75
CA ILE A 314 8.64 -9.77 24.19
C ILE A 314 8.96 -8.41 24.83
N GLU A 315 9.89 -8.35 25.79
CA GLU A 315 10.28 -7.11 26.45
C GLU A 315 10.74 -6.02 25.46
N ILE A 316 11.57 -6.41 24.47
CA ILE A 316 12.03 -5.46 23.45
C ILE A 316 10.88 -4.95 22.58
N VAL A 317 9.96 -5.84 22.19
CA VAL A 317 8.77 -5.46 21.39
C VAL A 317 7.87 -4.52 22.18
N GLU A 318 7.65 -4.77 23.47
CA GLU A 318 6.88 -3.88 24.35
C GLU A 318 7.53 -2.49 24.48
N GLU A 319 8.85 -2.42 24.66
CA GLU A 319 9.59 -1.15 24.71
C GLU A 319 9.44 -0.37 23.40
N ILE A 320 9.55 -1.05 22.27
CA ILE A 320 9.34 -0.47 20.93
C ILE A 320 7.91 0.06 20.81
N GLY A 321 6.92 -0.73 21.23
CA GLY A 321 5.51 -0.35 21.20
C GLY A 321 5.22 0.90 22.04
N GLN A 322 5.82 1.02 23.23
CA GLN A 322 5.68 2.21 24.07
C GLN A 322 6.27 3.47 23.42
N LYS A 323 7.47 3.35 22.80
CA LYS A 323 8.12 4.46 22.09
C LYS A 323 7.29 4.90 20.89
N LEU A 324 6.79 3.95 20.09
CA LEU A 324 5.92 4.23 18.95
C LEU A 324 4.61 4.88 19.37
N GLY A 325 3.93 4.33 20.36
CA GLY A 325 2.65 4.85 20.82
C GLY A 325 2.73 6.30 21.33
N ARG A 326 3.84 6.69 21.97
CA ARG A 326 4.09 8.07 22.33
C ARG A 326 4.16 9.00 21.11
N GLN A 327 4.81 8.58 20.04
CA GLN A 327 4.94 9.40 18.84
C GLN A 327 3.65 9.39 18.00
N ILE A 328 2.94 8.26 17.95
CA ILE A 328 1.62 8.15 17.31
C ILE A 328 0.61 9.06 18.02
N ALA A 329 0.67 9.22 19.35
CA ALA A 329 -0.16 10.18 20.07
C ALA A 329 0.04 11.63 19.59
N GLY A 330 1.27 11.99 19.20
CA GLY A 330 1.57 13.26 18.54
C GLY A 330 0.90 13.39 17.17
N LEU A 331 0.96 12.33 16.35
CA LEU A 331 0.27 12.31 15.04
C LEU A 331 -1.25 12.44 15.21
N ILE A 332 -1.84 11.72 16.17
CA ILE A 332 -3.28 11.83 16.48
C ILE A 332 -3.63 13.28 16.85
N SER A 333 -2.80 13.95 17.63
CA SER A 333 -3.03 15.34 18.04
C SER A 333 -2.87 16.35 16.89
N ILE A 334 -2.08 16.03 15.85
CA ILE A 334 -1.83 16.91 14.70
C ILE A 334 -2.87 16.70 13.60
N PHE A 335 -3.18 15.44 13.28
CA PHE A 335 -4.02 15.08 12.12
C PHE A 335 -5.47 14.79 12.50
N ASN A 336 -5.76 14.50 13.77
CA ASN A 336 -7.08 14.04 14.23
C ASN A 336 -7.70 12.95 13.32
N PRO A 337 -7.01 11.83 13.07
CA PRO A 337 -7.48 10.82 12.15
C PRO A 337 -8.66 10.04 12.74
N GLU A 338 -9.55 9.53 11.89
CA GLU A 338 -10.62 8.60 12.28
C GLU A 338 -10.03 7.20 12.58
N LEU A 339 -8.97 6.82 11.83
CA LEU A 339 -8.39 5.48 11.92
C LEU A 339 -6.86 5.52 11.91
N VAL A 340 -6.26 4.82 12.87
CA VAL A 340 -4.81 4.51 12.89
C VAL A 340 -4.64 3.01 12.68
N ILE A 341 -3.95 2.61 11.62
CA ILE A 341 -3.71 1.21 11.27
C ILE A 341 -2.27 0.85 11.61
N ILE A 342 -2.09 -0.14 12.46
CA ILE A 342 -0.77 -0.69 12.78
C ILE A 342 -0.50 -1.84 11.81
N GLY A 343 0.50 -1.66 10.97
CA GLY A 343 0.88 -2.62 9.93
C GLY A 343 2.39 -2.84 9.87
N GLY A 344 2.83 -3.48 8.80
CA GLY A 344 4.21 -3.92 8.62
C GLY A 344 4.53 -5.22 9.34
N THR A 345 5.76 -5.69 9.19
CA THR A 345 6.20 -7.03 9.62
C THR A 345 6.05 -7.22 11.13
N LEU A 346 6.35 -6.19 11.95
CA LEU A 346 6.23 -6.29 13.41
C LEU A 346 4.79 -6.39 13.90
N SER A 347 3.79 -5.99 13.10
CA SER A 347 2.39 -6.16 13.48
C SER A 347 1.99 -7.64 13.66
N SER A 348 2.79 -8.57 13.12
CA SER A 348 2.61 -10.02 13.28
C SER A 348 2.95 -10.54 14.68
N THR A 349 3.55 -9.71 15.56
CA THR A 349 3.69 -10.02 16.99
C THR A 349 2.38 -9.81 17.77
N GLY A 350 1.31 -9.38 17.09
CA GLY A 350 -0.02 -9.27 17.66
C GLY A 350 -0.10 -8.30 18.85
N ASP A 351 -0.68 -8.78 19.95
CA ASP A 351 -0.92 -7.95 21.13
C ASP A 351 0.37 -7.49 21.82
N TYR A 352 1.49 -8.18 21.64
CA TYR A 352 2.77 -7.78 22.22
C TYR A 352 3.23 -6.40 21.74
N ILE A 353 2.95 -6.01 20.51
CA ILE A 353 3.25 -4.66 20.00
C ILE A 353 2.04 -3.72 20.14
N VAL A 354 0.82 -4.22 19.92
CA VAL A 354 -0.39 -3.40 19.80
C VAL A 354 -0.83 -2.83 21.15
N GLN A 355 -0.80 -3.61 22.22
CA GLN A 355 -1.24 -3.15 23.53
C GLN A 355 -0.33 -2.07 24.12
N PRO A 356 1.01 -2.19 24.08
CA PRO A 356 1.90 -1.10 24.46
C PRO A 356 1.69 0.19 23.68
N ILE A 357 1.45 0.10 22.35
CA ILE A 357 1.11 1.25 21.51
C ILE A 357 -0.17 1.91 22.01
N LYS A 358 -1.27 1.15 22.18
CA LYS A 358 -2.57 1.66 22.63
C LYS A 358 -2.47 2.30 24.01
N THR A 359 -1.73 1.68 24.92
CA THR A 359 -1.52 2.20 26.28
C THR A 359 -0.77 3.54 26.24
N ALA A 360 0.29 3.64 25.45
CA ALA A 360 1.05 4.86 25.30
C ALA A 360 0.23 5.98 24.61
N ILE A 361 -0.55 5.65 23.56
CA ILE A 361 -1.47 6.61 22.93
C ILE A 361 -2.41 7.21 23.98
N ARG A 362 -3.08 6.39 24.80
CA ARG A 362 -3.98 6.86 25.86
C ARG A 362 -3.29 7.75 26.89
N LYS A 363 -2.01 7.47 27.19
CA LYS A 363 -1.22 8.22 28.16
C LYS A 363 -0.79 9.60 27.64
N TYR A 364 -0.52 9.73 26.35
CA TYR A 364 0.15 10.90 25.78
C TYR A 364 -0.71 11.74 24.84
N SER A 365 -1.87 11.26 24.39
CA SER A 365 -2.82 12.04 23.59
C SER A 365 -3.85 12.76 24.45
N LEU A 366 -4.42 13.84 23.94
CA LEU A 366 -5.55 14.52 24.55
C LEU A 366 -6.79 13.61 24.54
N ASN A 367 -7.47 13.48 25.69
CA ASN A 367 -8.60 12.56 25.85
C ASN A 367 -9.72 12.79 24.82
N LEU A 368 -9.99 14.04 24.44
CA LEU A 368 -11.02 14.37 23.47
C LEU A 368 -10.65 13.87 22.07
N VAL A 369 -9.43 14.18 21.63
CA VAL A 369 -8.92 13.79 20.30
C VAL A 369 -8.75 12.27 20.19
N ASN A 370 -8.31 11.62 21.28
CA ASN A 370 -8.16 10.16 21.29
C ASN A 370 -9.50 9.39 21.20
N LYS A 371 -10.63 10.03 21.55
CA LYS A 371 -11.96 9.41 21.39
C LYS A 371 -12.41 9.34 19.95
N ASP A 372 -11.91 10.24 19.10
CA ASP A 372 -12.25 10.27 17.66
C ASP A 372 -11.46 9.23 16.87
N ALA A 373 -10.27 8.83 17.37
CA ALA A 373 -9.38 7.92 16.67
C ALA A 373 -9.56 6.47 17.11
N THR A 374 -9.79 5.58 16.17
CA THR A 374 -9.75 4.11 16.38
C THR A 374 -8.37 3.57 16.00
N VAL A 375 -7.78 2.72 16.86
CA VAL A 375 -6.51 2.03 16.55
C VAL A 375 -6.78 0.56 16.26
N THR A 376 -6.44 0.13 15.05
CA THR A 376 -6.63 -1.24 14.57
C THR A 376 -5.34 -1.82 13.98
N VAL A 377 -5.38 -3.11 13.63
CA VAL A 377 -4.27 -3.80 12.96
C VAL A 377 -4.59 -4.01 11.48
N SER A 378 -3.57 -3.97 10.63
CA SER A 378 -3.68 -4.27 9.21
C SER A 378 -4.40 -5.60 8.97
N LYS A 379 -5.44 -5.58 8.13
CA LYS A 379 -6.17 -6.78 7.72
C LYS A 379 -5.43 -7.54 6.64
N LEU A 380 -4.79 -6.83 5.71
CA LEU A 380 -4.06 -7.41 4.59
C LEU A 380 -2.69 -7.98 5.02
N LYS A 381 -2.13 -7.52 6.15
CA LYS A 381 -0.85 -7.99 6.69
C LYS A 381 0.26 -7.96 5.63
N ASP A 382 0.94 -9.08 5.39
CA ASP A 382 2.04 -9.21 4.42
C ASP A 382 1.64 -8.95 2.97
N LYS A 383 0.34 -9.02 2.66
CA LYS A 383 -0.20 -8.75 1.33
C LYS A 383 -0.48 -7.27 1.07
N ALA A 384 -0.42 -6.41 2.11
CA ALA A 384 -0.81 -5.00 1.99
C ALA A 384 -0.03 -4.27 0.89
N GLY A 385 1.28 -4.52 0.77
CA GLY A 385 2.13 -3.91 -0.25
C GLY A 385 1.71 -4.29 -1.67
N VAL A 386 1.61 -5.57 -1.96
CA VAL A 386 1.28 -6.05 -3.31
C VAL A 386 -0.17 -5.74 -3.71
N VAL A 387 -1.12 -5.84 -2.79
CA VAL A 387 -2.51 -5.44 -3.02
C VAL A 387 -2.57 -3.94 -3.30
N GLY A 388 -1.89 -3.14 -2.48
CA GLY A 388 -1.80 -1.69 -2.68
C GLY A 388 -1.17 -1.31 -4.02
N ALA A 389 -0.10 -1.99 -4.44
CA ALA A 389 0.50 -1.79 -5.76
C ALA A 389 -0.49 -2.06 -6.88
N CYS A 390 -1.25 -3.17 -6.82
CA CYS A 390 -2.29 -3.47 -7.80
C CYS A 390 -3.36 -2.36 -7.85
N MET A 391 -3.83 -1.90 -6.67
CA MET A 391 -4.83 -0.83 -6.60
C MET A 391 -4.28 0.50 -7.11
N LEU A 392 -3.01 0.83 -6.82
CA LEU A 392 -2.34 2.02 -7.36
C LEU A 392 -2.15 1.94 -8.88
N ALA A 393 -1.81 0.77 -9.43
CA ALA A 393 -1.72 0.58 -10.87
C ALA A 393 -3.04 0.96 -11.57
N ARG A 394 -4.18 0.55 -10.99
CA ARG A 394 -5.52 0.91 -11.48
C ARG A 394 -5.84 2.39 -11.24
N SER A 395 -5.63 2.88 -10.04
CA SER A 395 -5.93 4.26 -9.65
C SER A 395 -5.17 5.29 -10.48
N ARG A 396 -3.88 5.09 -10.68
CA ARG A 396 -3.04 5.98 -11.49
C ARG A 396 -3.50 6.09 -12.93
N MET A 397 -4.00 5.00 -13.50
CA MET A 397 -4.54 5.01 -14.85
C MET A 397 -5.78 5.91 -14.98
N PHE A 398 -6.60 5.98 -13.94
CA PHE A 398 -7.81 6.80 -13.91
C PHE A 398 -7.61 8.13 -13.18
N GLU A 399 -6.38 8.45 -12.70
CA GLU A 399 -6.04 9.67 -11.92
C GLU A 399 -7.03 9.90 -10.75
N ILE A 400 -7.26 8.87 -9.98
CA ILE A 400 -8.18 8.85 -8.83
C ILE A 400 -7.45 8.50 -7.53
#